data_5f56c4dbcd5dfd094e3e68db9eb11a39
#
_entry.id   5f56c4dbcd5dfd094e3e68db9eb11a39
#
_cell.length_a   1.000
_cell.length_b   1.000
_cell.length_c   1.000
_cell.angle_alpha   90.00
_cell.angle_beta   90.00
_cell.angle_gamma   90.00
#
_symmetry.space_group_name_H-M   'P 1'
#
loop_
_entity.id
_entity.type
_entity.pdbx_description
1 polymer ?
#
loop_
_entity_poly.entity_id
_entity_poly.type
_entity_poly.pdbx_seq_one_letter_code
_entity_poly.pdbx_strand_id
1 'polypeptide(L)'
;MRSTFKILFYINRQKTKADGRTAILCRITIDGKSAAITTGEECLPAEWNTKQGHTTDKRINKKLTEFRELVEKTYRDLLVSGGVVSVELIKNRLQGIATNPTTLLAMSKAELQSVKECIGKSKAESTYQNLCYSDKLLCEFAKDKGEKDISVTTITEGLFEEYRFFLKKYGLRESTINKLLCWLSRLMFRAVSQRLIRCNPFENAKYEKTEQKIRFLQKNDVAKLMALKVNDKEAEQARLMFIFACFTGLAVADMEHLQYGHIQTAADGQKYIRKERQKTKMEFVVPLHPIAEAIIEHCKAEQEKNGGGQSVKEKGESETRTDNLIFPCDCSRSVMSAKLSIVGRACGIRERLSYHIARHRDFYKHQIINRLNCLPMKVGNDKETSELLYSTLICHFKEPLCLLQR
;
A
#
# COMPACT_ATOMS: atom_id res chain seq x y z
N MET A 1 24.48 14.88 -25.78
CA MET A 1 24.82 13.92 -26.87
C MET A 1 23.78 14.03 -27.97
N ARG A 2 24.16 14.12 -29.25
CA ARG A 2 23.20 14.06 -30.34
C ARG A 2 22.74 12.61 -30.49
N SER A 3 21.43 12.37 -30.43
CA SER A 3 20.82 11.06 -30.69
C SER A 3 21.13 10.62 -32.12
N THR A 4 21.57 9.37 -32.30
CA THR A 4 21.85 8.83 -33.64
C THR A 4 20.59 8.18 -34.17
N PHE A 5 20.02 8.72 -35.25
CA PHE A 5 18.86 8.16 -35.93
C PHE A 5 19.23 7.72 -37.33
N LYS A 6 18.96 6.42 -37.68
CA LYS A 6 19.26 5.86 -39.00
C LYS A 6 18.07 4.97 -39.44
N ILE A 7 17.79 5.06 -40.75
CA ILE A 7 16.78 4.24 -41.43
C ILE A 7 17.47 3.46 -42.54
N LEU A 8 17.27 2.13 -42.59
CA LEU A 8 17.84 1.26 -43.60
C LEU A 8 16.75 0.33 -44.13
N PHE A 9 16.56 0.32 -45.46
CA PHE A 9 15.74 -0.71 -46.12
C PHE A 9 16.61 -1.89 -46.51
N TYR A 10 16.06 -3.10 -46.33
CA TYR A 10 16.76 -4.35 -46.70
C TYR A 10 15.75 -5.48 -46.95
N ILE A 11 16.20 -6.53 -47.61
CA ILE A 11 15.43 -7.74 -47.83
C ILE A 11 16.08 -8.93 -47.10
N ASN A 12 15.27 -9.91 -46.71
CA ASN A 12 15.77 -11.17 -46.18
C ASN A 12 15.65 -12.25 -47.27
N ARG A 13 16.74 -12.54 -47.99
CA ARG A 13 16.78 -13.51 -49.09
C ARG A 13 16.46 -14.93 -48.68
N GLN A 14 16.56 -15.25 -47.40
CA GLN A 14 16.21 -16.61 -46.89
C GLN A 14 14.70 -16.78 -46.65
N LYS A 15 13.93 -15.70 -46.61
CA LYS A 15 12.46 -15.71 -46.41
C LYS A 15 11.74 -15.30 -47.70
N THR A 16 12.01 -16.01 -48.77
CA THR A 16 11.33 -15.83 -50.05
C THR A 16 10.02 -16.63 -50.05
N LYS A 17 8.94 -16.01 -50.52
CA LYS A 17 7.63 -16.64 -50.67
C LYS A 17 7.64 -17.65 -51.83
N ALA A 18 6.57 -18.47 -51.96
CA ALA A 18 6.41 -19.44 -53.06
C ALA A 18 6.36 -18.79 -54.45
N ASP A 19 5.96 -17.51 -54.53
CA ASP A 19 5.96 -16.67 -55.74
C ASP A 19 7.31 -16.06 -56.10
N GLY A 20 8.36 -16.40 -55.34
CA GLY A 20 9.72 -15.88 -55.54
C GLY A 20 9.97 -14.50 -55.00
N ARG A 21 8.96 -13.83 -54.39
CA ARG A 21 9.10 -12.48 -53.83
C ARG A 21 9.52 -12.53 -52.35
N THR A 22 10.17 -11.48 -51.91
CA THR A 22 10.56 -11.28 -50.50
C THR A 22 10.10 -9.94 -50.00
N ALA A 23 9.70 -9.88 -48.74
CA ALA A 23 9.25 -8.63 -48.08
C ALA A 23 10.41 -7.66 -47.88
N ILE A 24 10.18 -6.38 -48.17
CA ILE A 24 11.11 -5.29 -47.87
C ILE A 24 10.90 -4.85 -46.44
N LEU A 25 11.98 -4.89 -45.65
CA LEU A 25 12.02 -4.53 -44.27
C LEU A 25 12.68 -3.17 -44.05
N CYS A 26 12.16 -2.38 -43.14
CA CYS A 26 12.76 -1.15 -42.68
C CYS A 26 13.41 -1.38 -41.30
N ARG A 27 14.73 -1.21 -41.19
CA ARG A 27 15.44 -1.19 -39.92
C ARG A 27 15.60 0.26 -39.45
N ILE A 28 15.05 0.54 -38.27
CA ILE A 28 15.19 1.82 -37.60
C ILE A 28 16.22 1.61 -36.48
N THR A 29 17.22 2.48 -36.41
CA THR A 29 18.26 2.45 -35.35
C THR A 29 18.28 3.79 -34.62
N ILE A 30 18.17 3.77 -33.30
CA ILE A 30 18.27 4.93 -32.41
C ILE A 30 19.23 4.58 -31.28
N ASP A 31 20.28 5.36 -31.10
CA ASP A 31 21.27 5.21 -30.04
C ASP A 31 21.78 3.76 -29.86
N GLY A 32 22.10 3.11 -31.00
CA GLY A 32 22.61 1.74 -31.02
C GLY A 32 21.56 0.64 -30.91
N LYS A 33 20.31 0.95 -30.57
CA LYS A 33 19.19 -0.02 -30.56
C LYS A 33 18.48 -0.03 -31.90
N SER A 34 18.10 -1.21 -32.39
CA SER A 34 17.43 -1.33 -33.68
C SER A 34 16.18 -2.24 -33.60
N ALA A 35 15.16 -1.90 -34.39
CA ALA A 35 14.02 -2.77 -34.67
C ALA A 35 13.73 -2.80 -36.16
N ALA A 36 13.19 -3.92 -36.63
CA ALA A 36 12.73 -4.10 -37.99
C ALA A 36 11.20 -3.99 -38.07
N ILE A 37 10.72 -3.32 -39.11
CA ILE A 37 9.31 -3.16 -39.44
C ILE A 37 9.13 -3.56 -40.90
N THR A 38 8.04 -4.27 -41.21
CA THR A 38 7.63 -4.56 -42.59
C THR A 38 7.11 -3.26 -43.24
N THR A 39 7.56 -2.99 -44.46
CA THR A 39 7.06 -1.83 -45.24
C THR A 39 5.71 -2.10 -45.88
N GLY A 40 5.29 -3.37 -45.95
CA GLY A 40 4.13 -3.82 -46.71
C GLY A 40 4.42 -4.09 -48.20
N GLU A 41 5.62 -3.72 -48.68
CA GLU A 41 6.04 -3.93 -50.07
C GLU A 41 6.93 -5.14 -50.21
N GLU A 42 6.91 -5.76 -51.41
CA GLU A 42 7.68 -6.96 -51.76
C GLU A 42 8.37 -6.77 -53.11
N CYS A 43 9.54 -7.39 -53.28
CA CYS A 43 10.26 -7.39 -54.56
C CYS A 43 10.91 -8.73 -54.81
N LEU A 44 11.32 -8.96 -56.06
CA LEU A 44 12.18 -10.09 -56.41
C LEU A 44 13.62 -9.86 -55.89
N PRO A 45 14.27 -10.84 -55.25
CA PRO A 45 15.63 -10.69 -54.73
C PRO A 45 16.66 -10.25 -55.77
N ALA A 46 16.43 -10.54 -57.04
CA ALA A 46 17.28 -10.14 -58.16
C ALA A 46 17.16 -8.63 -58.46
N GLU A 47 16.03 -8.02 -58.22
CA GLU A 47 15.77 -6.58 -58.47
C GLU A 47 16.24 -5.69 -57.36
N TRP A 48 16.68 -6.23 -56.22
CA TRP A 48 17.08 -5.48 -55.05
C TRP A 48 18.53 -5.03 -55.08
N ASN A 49 18.77 -3.72 -55.06
CA ASN A 49 20.09 -3.14 -54.89
C ASN A 49 20.42 -2.93 -53.41
N THR A 50 21.27 -3.79 -52.83
CA THR A 50 21.62 -3.78 -51.41
C THR A 50 22.40 -2.52 -51.00
N LYS A 51 23.20 -1.93 -51.91
CA LYS A 51 24.00 -0.73 -51.62
C LYS A 51 23.13 0.52 -51.52
N GLN A 52 22.13 0.63 -52.38
CA GLN A 52 21.24 1.78 -52.46
C GLN A 52 19.98 1.61 -51.62
N GLY A 53 19.60 0.38 -51.28
CA GLY A 53 18.35 0.12 -50.55
C GLY A 53 17.09 0.35 -51.39
N HIS A 54 17.18 0.13 -52.71
CA HIS A 54 16.10 0.35 -53.68
C HIS A 54 15.91 -0.87 -54.57
N THR A 55 14.72 -0.97 -55.17
CA THR A 55 14.42 -1.97 -56.21
C THR A 55 14.45 -1.29 -57.57
N THR A 56 14.40 -2.05 -58.64
CA THR A 56 14.27 -1.54 -60.03
C THR A 56 12.86 -0.95 -60.28
N ASP A 57 11.85 -1.36 -59.52
CA ASP A 57 10.49 -0.85 -59.66
C ASP A 57 10.33 0.56 -59.03
N LYS A 58 10.09 1.56 -59.89
CA LYS A 58 9.88 2.97 -59.48
C LYS A 58 8.66 3.17 -58.59
N ARG A 59 7.61 2.36 -58.70
CA ARG A 59 6.39 2.48 -57.86
C ARG A 59 6.69 2.04 -56.43
N ILE A 60 7.42 0.94 -56.27
CA ILE A 60 7.85 0.46 -54.95
C ILE A 60 8.79 1.49 -54.31
N ASN A 61 9.77 2.04 -55.08
CA ASN A 61 10.71 3.05 -54.58
C ASN A 61 9.97 4.30 -54.08
N LYS A 62 8.91 4.78 -54.77
CA LYS A 62 8.08 5.88 -54.29
C LYS A 62 7.46 5.59 -52.93
N LYS A 63 6.85 4.40 -52.74
CA LYS A 63 6.28 3.99 -51.49
C LYS A 63 7.32 3.86 -50.36
N LEU A 64 8.54 3.39 -50.66
CA LEU A 64 9.64 3.36 -49.72
C LEU A 64 10.07 4.76 -49.28
N THR A 65 10.04 5.74 -50.18
CA THR A 65 10.29 7.15 -49.87
C THR A 65 9.20 7.70 -48.96
N GLU A 66 7.94 7.50 -49.28
CA GLU A 66 6.79 7.89 -48.44
C GLU A 66 6.86 7.26 -47.05
N PHE A 67 7.23 5.98 -46.98
CA PHE A 67 7.43 5.26 -45.70
C PHE A 67 8.59 5.86 -44.88
N ARG A 68 9.70 6.23 -45.52
CA ARG A 68 10.84 6.91 -44.87
C ARG A 68 10.38 8.25 -44.27
N GLU A 69 9.67 9.07 -45.05
CA GLU A 69 9.14 10.35 -44.61
C GLU A 69 8.20 10.21 -43.42
N LEU A 70 7.34 9.17 -43.42
CA LEU A 70 6.45 8.85 -42.31
C LEU A 70 7.22 8.51 -41.04
N VAL A 71 8.28 7.69 -41.14
CA VAL A 71 9.16 7.32 -40.01
C VAL A 71 9.88 8.57 -39.48
N GLU A 72 10.41 9.41 -40.35
CA GLU A 72 11.12 10.65 -39.98
C GLU A 72 10.17 11.66 -39.33
N LYS A 73 8.95 11.81 -39.85
CA LYS A 73 7.91 12.63 -39.26
C LYS A 73 7.55 12.14 -37.86
N THR A 74 7.30 10.83 -37.71
CA THR A 74 7.00 10.22 -36.42
C THR A 74 8.13 10.43 -35.39
N TYR A 75 9.39 10.31 -35.84
CA TYR A 75 10.55 10.60 -34.99
C TYR A 75 10.60 12.07 -34.53
N ARG A 76 10.38 13.03 -35.47
CA ARG A 76 10.33 14.45 -35.15
C ARG A 76 9.18 14.80 -34.20
N ASP A 77 7.98 14.28 -34.44
CA ASP A 77 6.82 14.49 -33.59
C ASP A 77 7.07 14.01 -32.15
N LEU A 78 7.74 12.86 -31.99
CA LEU A 78 8.14 12.33 -30.69
C LEU A 78 9.23 13.18 -30.02
N LEU A 79 10.18 13.74 -30.76
CA LEU A 79 11.19 14.68 -30.24
C LEU A 79 10.56 15.98 -29.72
N VAL A 80 9.61 16.54 -30.47
CA VAL A 80 8.90 17.78 -30.09
C VAL A 80 8.05 17.56 -28.85
N SER A 81 7.46 16.37 -28.67
CA SER A 81 6.69 16.05 -27.47
C SER A 81 7.54 15.87 -26.20
N GLY A 82 8.84 16.06 -26.28
CA GLY A 82 9.76 16.09 -25.11
C GLY A 82 10.05 14.74 -24.47
N GLY A 83 9.56 13.64 -25.03
CA GLY A 83 9.77 12.27 -24.52
C GLY A 83 11.12 11.67 -24.95
N VAL A 84 11.46 10.53 -24.35
CA VAL A 84 12.56 9.68 -24.81
C VAL A 84 12.11 8.93 -26.04
N VAL A 85 12.69 9.24 -27.21
CA VAL A 85 12.36 8.51 -28.43
C VAL A 85 13.07 7.16 -28.42
N SER A 86 12.28 6.07 -28.40
CA SER A 86 12.79 4.72 -28.56
C SER A 86 12.32 4.11 -29.88
N VAL A 87 13.06 3.10 -30.34
CA VAL A 87 12.71 2.38 -31.58
C VAL A 87 11.37 1.68 -31.44
N GLU A 88 11.07 1.14 -30.25
CA GLU A 88 9.80 0.49 -29.93
C GLU A 88 8.62 1.47 -29.99
N LEU A 89 8.78 2.71 -29.50
CA LEU A 89 7.75 3.75 -29.59
C LEU A 89 7.42 4.10 -31.04
N ILE A 90 8.44 4.27 -31.89
CA ILE A 90 8.22 4.52 -33.31
C ILE A 90 7.50 3.35 -33.96
N LYS A 91 7.98 2.12 -33.71
CA LYS A 91 7.36 0.91 -34.22
C LYS A 91 5.89 0.81 -33.84
N ASN A 92 5.56 0.95 -32.58
CA ASN A 92 4.20 0.86 -32.06
C ASN A 92 3.29 1.93 -32.70
N ARG A 93 3.80 3.18 -32.82
CA ARG A 93 3.03 4.27 -33.44
C ARG A 93 2.76 4.05 -34.92
N LEU A 94 3.74 3.51 -35.65
CA LEU A 94 3.57 3.14 -37.06
C LEU A 94 2.63 1.97 -37.28
N GLN A 95 2.57 1.03 -36.33
CA GLN A 95 1.69 -0.13 -36.38
C GLN A 95 0.30 0.15 -35.81
N GLY A 96 0.01 1.37 -35.35
CA GLY A 96 -1.28 1.70 -34.70
C GLY A 96 -1.53 0.95 -33.40
N ILE A 97 -0.48 0.35 -32.82
CA ILE A 97 -0.57 -0.32 -31.52
C ILE A 97 -0.70 0.74 -30.46
N ALA A 98 -1.73 0.64 -29.62
CA ALA A 98 -1.90 1.53 -28.47
C ALA A 98 -0.62 1.55 -27.64
N THR A 99 0.08 2.68 -27.65
CA THR A 99 1.24 2.90 -26.80
C THR A 99 0.79 3.00 -25.34
N ASN A 100 1.67 2.73 -24.41
CA ASN A 100 1.42 2.96 -22.99
C ASN A 100 0.74 4.32 -22.75
N PRO A 101 -0.12 4.45 -21.74
CA PRO A 101 -0.81 5.69 -21.47
C PRO A 101 0.19 6.84 -21.32
N THR A 102 0.04 7.87 -22.15
CA THR A 102 0.97 9.02 -22.23
C THR A 102 0.49 10.21 -21.42
N THR A 103 -0.68 10.10 -20.79
CA THR A 103 -1.29 11.13 -19.96
C THR A 103 -1.33 10.70 -18.50
N LEU A 104 -1.33 11.68 -17.60
CA LEU A 104 -1.21 11.49 -16.16
C LEU A 104 -2.37 10.67 -15.58
N LEU A 105 -3.62 11.02 -15.96
CA LEU A 105 -4.79 10.31 -15.45
C LEU A 105 -4.92 8.91 -16.05
N ALA A 106 -4.55 8.74 -17.32
CA ALA A 106 -4.51 7.42 -17.93
C ALA A 106 -3.46 6.51 -17.27
N MET A 107 -2.29 7.06 -16.92
CA MET A 107 -1.27 6.32 -16.15
C MET A 107 -1.76 5.99 -14.74
N SER A 108 -2.43 6.92 -14.08
CA SER A 108 -2.99 6.69 -12.75
C SER A 108 -4.01 5.55 -12.76
N LYS A 109 -4.91 5.52 -13.73
CA LYS A 109 -5.88 4.42 -13.92
C LYS A 109 -5.22 3.08 -14.23
N ALA A 110 -4.20 3.06 -15.08
CA ALA A 110 -3.44 1.85 -15.39
C ALA A 110 -2.71 1.30 -14.16
N GLU A 111 -2.15 2.18 -13.32
CA GLU A 111 -1.51 1.80 -12.06
C GLU A 111 -2.53 1.26 -11.05
N LEU A 112 -3.71 1.89 -10.92
CA LEU A 112 -4.81 1.40 -10.09
C LEU A 112 -5.28 0.01 -10.53
N GLN A 113 -5.44 -0.22 -11.83
CA GLN A 113 -5.84 -1.52 -12.36
C GLN A 113 -4.80 -2.59 -12.01
N SER A 114 -3.52 -2.29 -12.17
CA SER A 114 -2.42 -3.18 -11.78
C SER A 114 -2.42 -3.51 -10.27
N VAL A 115 -2.72 -2.52 -9.42
CA VAL A 115 -2.86 -2.73 -7.96
C VAL A 115 -4.09 -3.56 -7.64
N LYS A 116 -5.22 -3.34 -8.33
CA LYS A 116 -6.47 -4.09 -8.16
C LYS A 116 -6.27 -5.59 -8.42
N GLU A 117 -5.54 -5.95 -9.45
CA GLU A 117 -5.21 -7.35 -9.82
C GLU A 117 -4.32 -8.05 -8.77
N CYS A 118 -3.62 -7.24 -7.94
CA CYS A 118 -2.77 -7.73 -6.86
C CYS A 118 -3.50 -7.85 -5.51
N ILE A 119 -4.77 -7.47 -5.41
CA ILE A 119 -5.54 -7.57 -4.16
C ILE A 119 -5.68 -9.03 -3.75
N GLY A 120 -5.50 -9.29 -2.46
CA GLY A 120 -5.51 -10.65 -1.89
C GLY A 120 -4.21 -11.44 -2.06
N LYS A 121 -3.33 -11.03 -2.98
CA LYS A 121 -2.00 -11.66 -3.18
C LYS A 121 -0.89 -10.87 -2.46
N SER A 122 -0.61 -9.67 -2.94
CA SER A 122 0.47 -8.82 -2.41
C SER A 122 -0.02 -7.45 -1.92
N LYS A 123 -1.26 -7.09 -2.16
CA LYS A 123 -1.87 -5.81 -1.78
C LYS A 123 -3.16 -6.04 -1.00
N ALA A 124 -3.40 -5.18 0.00
CA ALA A 124 -4.65 -5.15 0.74
C ALA A 124 -5.67 -4.24 0.04
N GLU A 125 -6.97 -4.58 0.16
CA GLU A 125 -8.08 -3.76 -0.34
C GLU A 125 -7.99 -2.31 0.16
N SER A 126 -7.65 -2.11 1.44
CA SER A 126 -7.47 -0.77 2.02
C SER A 126 -6.38 0.05 1.34
N THR A 127 -5.34 -0.60 0.79
CA THR A 127 -4.30 0.07 0.00
C THR A 127 -4.87 0.57 -1.32
N TYR A 128 -5.64 -0.28 -2.01
CA TYR A 128 -6.32 0.09 -3.25
C TYR A 128 -7.26 1.28 -3.04
N GLN A 129 -8.10 1.25 -2.00
CA GLN A 129 -9.04 2.33 -1.68
C GLN A 129 -8.32 3.67 -1.41
N ASN A 130 -7.18 3.64 -0.71
CA ASN A 130 -6.36 4.83 -0.50
C ASN A 130 -5.80 5.40 -1.82
N LEU A 131 -5.42 4.53 -2.76
CA LEU A 131 -4.92 4.95 -4.06
C LEU A 131 -6.05 5.48 -4.96
N CYS A 132 -7.26 4.91 -4.88
CA CYS A 132 -8.46 5.45 -5.53
C CYS A 132 -8.76 6.88 -5.06
N TYR A 133 -8.60 7.15 -3.76
CA TYR A 133 -8.73 8.50 -3.23
C TYR A 133 -7.65 9.45 -3.81
N SER A 134 -6.42 8.97 -3.97
CA SER A 134 -5.35 9.75 -4.61
C SER A 134 -5.64 10.06 -6.08
N ASP A 135 -6.17 9.08 -6.83
CA ASP A 135 -6.59 9.27 -8.21
C ASP A 135 -7.75 10.26 -8.33
N LYS A 136 -8.74 10.17 -7.44
CA LYS A 136 -9.87 11.11 -7.39
C LYS A 136 -9.38 12.55 -7.27
N LEU A 137 -8.50 12.84 -6.30
CA LEU A 137 -7.97 14.20 -6.11
C LEU A 137 -7.10 14.66 -7.28
N LEU A 138 -6.40 13.75 -7.94
CA LEU A 138 -5.65 14.07 -9.15
C LEU A 138 -6.56 14.44 -10.32
N CYS A 139 -7.70 13.74 -10.48
CA CYS A 139 -8.73 14.09 -11.44
C CYS A 139 -9.39 15.46 -11.15
N GLU A 140 -9.61 15.76 -9.87
CA GLU A 140 -10.16 17.07 -9.45
C GLU A 140 -9.17 18.20 -9.73
N PHE A 141 -7.89 17.98 -9.50
CA PHE A 141 -6.82 18.92 -9.83
C PHE A 141 -6.75 19.20 -11.34
N ALA A 142 -6.78 18.16 -12.18
CA ALA A 142 -6.80 18.36 -13.64
C ALA A 142 -8.00 19.20 -14.10
N LYS A 143 -9.17 18.98 -13.50
CA LYS A 143 -10.38 19.78 -13.75
C LYS A 143 -10.23 21.24 -13.29
N ASP A 144 -9.63 21.46 -12.12
CA ASP A 144 -9.36 22.81 -11.59
C ASP A 144 -8.45 23.60 -12.53
N LYS A 145 -7.50 22.93 -13.20
CA LYS A 145 -6.67 23.52 -14.27
C LYS A 145 -7.41 23.74 -15.59
N GLY A 146 -8.64 23.30 -15.73
CA GLY A 146 -9.38 23.34 -16.99
C GLY A 146 -8.94 22.30 -18.04
N GLU A 147 -8.12 21.33 -17.65
CA GLU A 147 -7.58 20.29 -18.52
C GLU A 147 -8.37 18.98 -18.35
N LYS A 148 -8.65 18.30 -19.48
CA LYS A 148 -9.27 16.96 -19.43
C LYS A 148 -8.28 15.90 -18.92
N ASP A 149 -7.00 16.05 -19.29
CA ASP A 149 -5.89 15.21 -18.84
C ASP A 149 -4.57 15.93 -19.15
N ILE A 150 -3.49 15.58 -18.45
CA ILE A 150 -2.19 16.25 -18.54
C ILE A 150 -1.19 15.31 -19.22
N SER A 151 -0.54 15.78 -20.29
CA SER A 151 0.50 14.98 -20.95
C SER A 151 1.70 14.79 -20.02
N VAL A 152 2.13 13.52 -19.85
CA VAL A 152 3.29 13.18 -19.00
C VAL A 152 4.58 13.87 -19.46
N THR A 153 4.71 14.12 -20.76
CA THR A 153 5.90 14.75 -21.36
C THR A 153 5.99 16.25 -21.11
N THR A 154 4.88 16.89 -20.73
CA THR A 154 4.83 18.34 -20.42
C THR A 154 4.93 18.63 -18.92
N ILE A 155 4.98 17.60 -18.08
CA ILE A 155 5.05 17.75 -16.63
C ILE A 155 6.44 18.25 -16.23
N THR A 156 6.45 19.35 -15.49
CA THR A 156 7.63 19.97 -14.91
C THR A 156 7.56 19.95 -13.37
N GLU A 157 8.65 20.34 -12.70
CA GLU A 157 8.68 20.51 -11.24
C GLU A 157 7.59 21.48 -10.74
N GLY A 158 7.23 22.48 -11.54
CA GLY A 158 6.18 23.44 -11.24
C GLY A 158 4.82 22.78 -10.98
N LEU A 159 4.47 21.70 -11.70
CA LEU A 159 3.22 20.97 -11.48
C LEU A 159 3.14 20.37 -10.08
N PHE A 160 4.26 19.95 -9.50
CA PHE A 160 4.31 19.42 -8.15
C PHE A 160 3.90 20.49 -7.10
N GLU A 161 4.38 21.71 -7.27
CA GLU A 161 4.04 22.84 -6.40
C GLU A 161 2.57 23.28 -6.60
N GLU A 162 2.10 23.33 -7.84
CA GLU A 162 0.71 23.62 -8.16
C GLU A 162 -0.25 22.60 -7.51
N TYR A 163 0.07 21.30 -7.62
CA TYR A 163 -0.73 20.26 -6.99
C TYR A 163 -0.66 20.35 -5.46
N ARG A 164 0.51 20.63 -4.89
CA ARG A 164 0.66 20.88 -3.44
C ARG A 164 -0.23 22.05 -3.00
N PHE A 165 -0.22 23.16 -3.73
CA PHE A 165 -1.04 24.33 -3.42
C PHE A 165 -2.55 24.01 -3.48
N PHE A 166 -2.98 23.31 -4.53
CA PHE A 166 -4.35 22.81 -4.66
C PHE A 166 -4.76 21.97 -3.44
N LEU A 167 -3.92 21.03 -3.00
CA LEU A 167 -4.20 20.17 -1.86
C LEU A 167 -4.24 20.96 -0.53
N LYS A 168 -3.42 22.01 -0.38
CA LYS A 168 -3.50 22.93 0.77
C LYS A 168 -4.81 23.70 0.79
N LYS A 169 -5.24 24.21 -0.36
CA LYS A 169 -6.54 24.89 -0.51
C LYS A 169 -7.73 23.96 -0.19
N TYR A 170 -7.56 22.65 -0.45
CA TYR A 170 -8.54 21.62 -0.08
C TYR A 170 -8.63 21.36 1.43
N GLY A 171 -7.77 21.98 2.25
CA GLY A 171 -7.76 21.87 3.71
C GLY A 171 -7.19 20.56 4.26
N LEU A 172 -6.39 19.85 3.48
CA LEU A 172 -5.78 18.58 3.88
C LEU A 172 -4.59 18.80 4.81
N ARG A 173 -4.36 17.83 5.72
CA ARG A 173 -3.18 17.81 6.58
C ARG A 173 -1.92 17.52 5.79
N GLU A 174 -0.79 18.09 6.18
CA GLU A 174 0.52 17.93 5.53
C GLU A 174 0.91 16.46 5.30
N SER A 175 0.67 15.59 6.29
CA SER A 175 0.92 14.15 6.15
C SER A 175 0.07 13.48 5.07
N THR A 176 -1.14 13.98 4.81
CA THR A 176 -2.01 13.51 3.73
C THR A 176 -1.54 14.07 2.40
N ILE A 177 -1.19 15.35 2.35
CA ILE A 177 -0.62 16.00 1.16
C ILE A 177 0.63 15.25 0.70
N ASN A 178 1.56 14.95 1.60
CA ASN A 178 2.76 14.18 1.27
C ASN A 178 2.46 12.80 0.66
N LYS A 179 1.44 12.09 1.14
CA LYS A 179 1.01 10.81 0.54
C LYS A 179 0.50 10.97 -0.89
N LEU A 180 -0.25 12.04 -1.14
CA LEU A 180 -0.78 12.35 -2.47
C LEU A 180 0.32 12.78 -3.44
N LEU A 181 1.28 13.57 -2.97
CA LEU A 181 2.49 13.94 -3.72
C LEU A 181 3.37 12.72 -4.02
N CYS A 182 3.49 11.77 -3.07
CA CYS A 182 4.15 10.49 -3.31
C CYS A 182 3.47 9.67 -4.42
N TRP A 183 2.13 9.71 -4.51
CA TRP A 183 1.41 9.07 -5.60
C TRP A 183 1.76 9.68 -6.94
N LEU A 184 1.73 11.01 -7.04
CA LEU A 184 2.12 11.74 -8.24
C LEU A 184 3.57 11.42 -8.67
N SER A 185 4.50 11.44 -7.72
CA SER A 185 5.91 11.09 -7.98
C SER A 185 6.07 9.64 -8.43
N ARG A 186 5.30 8.69 -7.87
CA ARG A 186 5.29 7.29 -8.28
C ARG A 186 4.87 7.13 -9.75
N LEU A 187 3.87 7.89 -10.19
CA LEU A 187 3.45 7.87 -11.60
C LEU A 187 4.59 8.35 -12.51
N MET A 188 5.36 9.37 -12.10
CA MET A 188 6.51 9.83 -12.88
C MET A 188 7.65 8.80 -12.90
N PHE A 189 7.94 8.11 -11.79
CA PHE A 189 8.90 6.99 -11.81
C PHE A 189 8.45 5.88 -12.77
N ARG A 190 7.14 5.60 -12.84
CA ARG A 190 6.61 4.64 -13.81
C ARG A 190 6.76 5.15 -15.24
N ALA A 191 6.54 6.44 -15.49
CA ALA A 191 6.80 7.06 -16.79
C ALA A 191 8.27 6.94 -17.22
N VAL A 192 9.21 7.10 -16.29
CA VAL A 192 10.64 6.87 -16.55
C VAL A 192 10.90 5.40 -16.88
N SER A 193 10.35 4.47 -16.11
CA SER A 193 10.52 3.02 -16.35
C SER A 193 9.95 2.58 -17.70
N GLN A 194 8.89 3.22 -18.16
CA GLN A 194 8.27 3.01 -19.48
C GLN A 194 8.95 3.82 -20.59
N ARG A 195 10.00 4.59 -20.28
CA ARG A 195 10.76 5.43 -21.22
C ARG A 195 9.92 6.53 -21.88
N LEU A 196 8.86 7.00 -21.25
CA LEU A 196 8.05 8.11 -21.71
C LEU A 196 8.76 9.46 -21.44
N ILE A 197 9.49 9.53 -20.33
CA ILE A 197 10.32 10.68 -19.94
C ILE A 197 11.73 10.19 -19.53
N ARG A 198 12.72 11.08 -19.57
CA ARG A 198 14.13 10.75 -19.27
C ARG A 198 14.44 10.60 -17.79
N CYS A 199 13.88 11.49 -16.98
CA CYS A 199 14.06 11.54 -15.54
C CYS A 199 12.75 11.94 -14.86
N ASN A 200 12.65 11.67 -13.57
CA ASN A 200 11.50 12.12 -12.78
C ASN A 200 11.63 13.64 -12.56
N PRO A 201 10.67 14.47 -13.04
CA PRO A 201 10.73 15.93 -12.85
C PRO A 201 10.63 16.33 -11.37
N PHE A 202 10.24 15.40 -10.47
CA PHE A 202 10.05 15.63 -9.05
C PHE A 202 11.18 15.06 -8.18
N GLU A 203 12.32 14.67 -8.78
CA GLU A 203 13.42 14.03 -8.06
C GLU A 203 13.97 14.89 -6.92
N ASN A 204 14.04 16.21 -7.14
CA ASN A 204 14.53 17.19 -6.15
C ASN A 204 13.39 17.87 -5.37
N ALA A 205 12.12 17.48 -5.59
CA ALA A 205 11.00 18.12 -4.95
C ALA A 205 10.98 17.83 -3.44
N LYS A 206 10.79 18.87 -2.65
CA LYS A 206 10.78 18.77 -1.19
C LYS A 206 9.37 18.51 -0.69
N TYR A 207 9.23 17.52 0.20
CA TYR A 207 8.00 17.24 0.92
C TYR A 207 7.89 18.12 2.17
N GLU A 208 6.66 18.34 2.64
CA GLU A 208 6.42 19.09 3.87
C GLU A 208 7.00 18.33 5.08
N LYS A 209 7.62 19.08 5.99
CA LYS A 209 8.06 18.51 7.27
C LYS A 209 6.83 18.27 8.13
N THR A 210 6.54 17.02 8.43
CA THR A 210 5.45 16.65 9.33
C THR A 210 6.00 16.48 10.73
N GLU A 211 5.50 17.27 11.69
CA GLU A 211 5.81 17.02 13.08
C GLU A 211 5.07 15.76 13.54
N GLN A 212 5.83 14.74 13.91
CA GLN A 212 5.29 13.57 14.56
C GLN A 212 5.14 13.85 16.05
N LYS A 213 3.96 14.28 16.47
CA LYS A 213 3.62 14.33 17.90
C LYS A 213 3.43 12.90 18.40
N ILE A 214 4.44 12.36 19.07
CA ILE A 214 4.34 11.05 19.73
C ILE A 214 3.39 11.22 20.90
N ARG A 215 2.23 10.60 20.82
CA ARG A 215 1.23 10.54 21.89
C ARG A 215 1.42 9.23 22.63
N PHE A 216 1.50 9.31 23.95
CA PHE A 216 1.61 8.14 24.81
C PHE A 216 0.72 8.33 26.05
N LEU A 217 0.31 7.21 26.63
CA LEU A 217 -0.49 7.19 27.85
C LEU A 217 0.43 7.12 29.06
N GLN A 218 0.11 7.90 30.06
CA GLN A 218 0.77 7.82 31.36
C GLN A 218 0.31 6.56 32.13
N LYS A 219 1.13 6.08 33.06
CA LYS A 219 0.78 4.93 33.93
C LYS A 219 -0.54 5.16 34.66
N ASN A 220 -0.77 6.37 35.16
CA ASN A 220 -1.98 6.76 35.85
C ASN A 220 -3.23 6.72 34.98
N ASP A 221 -3.13 7.02 33.69
CA ASP A 221 -4.28 6.98 32.79
C ASP A 221 -4.79 5.54 32.59
N VAL A 222 -3.87 4.58 32.53
CA VAL A 222 -4.28 3.18 32.44
C VAL A 222 -4.88 2.67 33.76
N ALA A 223 -4.36 3.09 34.90
CA ALA A 223 -4.97 2.77 36.19
C ALA A 223 -6.42 3.29 36.30
N LYS A 224 -6.66 4.53 35.83
CA LYS A 224 -8.04 5.08 35.75
C LYS A 224 -8.93 4.26 34.83
N LEU A 225 -8.41 3.85 33.66
CA LEU A 225 -9.15 3.01 32.72
C LEU A 225 -9.49 1.65 33.32
N MET A 226 -8.58 1.07 34.11
CA MET A 226 -8.81 -0.20 34.80
C MET A 226 -9.86 -0.09 35.91
N ALA A 227 -9.87 1.02 36.63
CA ALA A 227 -10.82 1.27 37.73
C ALA A 227 -12.22 1.68 37.27
N LEU A 228 -12.37 2.13 36.03
CA LEU A 228 -13.66 2.61 35.51
C LEU A 228 -14.65 1.45 35.36
N LYS A 229 -15.85 1.62 35.95
CA LYS A 229 -17.01 0.73 35.72
C LYS A 229 -17.82 1.28 34.54
N VAL A 230 -18.08 0.43 33.56
CA VAL A 230 -18.80 0.78 32.34
C VAL A 230 -20.02 -0.13 32.21
N ASN A 231 -21.24 0.46 32.14
CA ASN A 231 -22.46 -0.29 32.01
C ASN A 231 -22.82 -0.63 30.55
N ASP A 232 -22.31 0.14 29.60
CA ASP A 232 -22.52 -0.10 28.16
C ASP A 232 -21.60 -1.23 27.69
N LYS A 233 -22.19 -2.32 27.20
CA LYS A 233 -21.48 -3.53 26.74
C LYS A 233 -20.42 -3.23 25.67
N GLU A 234 -20.73 -2.41 24.67
CA GLU A 234 -19.79 -2.03 23.60
C GLU A 234 -18.64 -1.18 24.12
N ALA A 235 -18.93 -0.24 25.02
CA ALA A 235 -17.91 0.60 25.64
C ALA A 235 -17.00 -0.19 26.59
N GLU A 236 -17.55 -1.17 27.32
CA GLU A 236 -16.78 -2.07 28.16
C GLU A 236 -15.86 -2.94 27.31
N GLN A 237 -16.37 -3.52 26.23
CA GLN A 237 -15.56 -4.29 25.31
C GLN A 237 -14.44 -3.44 24.68
N ALA A 238 -14.74 -2.21 24.25
CA ALA A 238 -13.73 -1.28 23.74
C ALA A 238 -12.66 -0.98 24.78
N ARG A 239 -13.05 -0.81 26.05
CA ARG A 239 -12.14 -0.58 27.19
C ARG A 239 -11.25 -1.78 27.44
N LEU A 240 -11.80 -2.99 27.51
CA LEU A 240 -11.05 -4.23 27.74
C LEU A 240 -10.05 -4.50 26.62
N MET A 241 -10.47 -4.38 25.36
CA MET A 241 -9.57 -4.50 24.21
C MET A 241 -8.46 -3.46 24.24
N PHE A 242 -8.75 -2.23 24.67
CA PHE A 242 -7.76 -1.18 24.76
C PHE A 242 -6.71 -1.48 25.86
N ILE A 243 -7.16 -1.90 27.05
CA ILE A 243 -6.26 -2.31 28.13
C ILE A 243 -5.42 -3.52 27.67
N PHE A 244 -6.04 -4.50 27.06
CA PHE A 244 -5.34 -5.65 26.50
C PHE A 244 -4.25 -5.24 25.50
N ALA A 245 -4.54 -4.30 24.60
CA ALA A 245 -3.57 -3.75 23.68
C ALA A 245 -2.41 -3.02 24.37
N CYS A 246 -2.64 -2.38 25.53
CA CYS A 246 -1.60 -1.75 26.34
C CYS A 246 -0.59 -2.75 26.92
N PHE A 247 -1.01 -3.99 27.20
CA PHE A 247 -0.20 -5.03 27.82
C PHE A 247 0.33 -6.07 26.84
N THR A 248 -0.20 -6.13 25.62
CA THR A 248 0.24 -7.09 24.58
C THR A 248 0.89 -6.42 23.36
N GLY A 249 0.63 -5.12 23.15
CA GLY A 249 1.08 -4.41 21.94
C GLY A 249 0.42 -4.87 20.65
N LEU A 250 -0.66 -5.67 20.72
CA LEU A 250 -1.35 -6.18 19.54
C LEU A 250 -2.07 -5.07 18.78
N ALA A 251 -2.11 -5.20 17.45
CA ALA A 251 -2.92 -4.33 16.62
C ALA A 251 -4.41 -4.73 16.73
N VAL A 252 -5.32 -3.76 16.55
CA VAL A 252 -6.76 -4.04 16.61
C VAL A 252 -7.18 -5.16 15.66
N ALA A 253 -6.63 -5.17 14.43
CA ALA A 253 -6.90 -6.23 13.44
C ALA A 253 -6.44 -7.62 13.90
N ASP A 254 -5.37 -7.71 14.69
CA ASP A 254 -4.86 -8.98 15.23
C ASP A 254 -5.72 -9.43 16.43
N MET A 255 -6.25 -8.47 17.23
CA MET A 255 -7.16 -8.76 18.36
C MET A 255 -8.55 -9.18 17.91
N GLU A 256 -9.12 -8.57 16.87
CA GLU A 256 -10.41 -8.96 16.28
C GLU A 256 -10.45 -10.41 15.80
N HIS A 257 -9.30 -10.96 15.45
CA HIS A 257 -9.16 -12.36 15.01
C HIS A 257 -8.40 -13.22 16.03
N LEU A 258 -8.33 -12.78 17.29
CA LEU A 258 -7.64 -13.52 18.34
C LEU A 258 -8.58 -14.58 18.91
N GLN A 259 -8.15 -15.85 18.87
CA GLN A 259 -8.88 -17.01 19.34
C GLN A 259 -8.21 -17.60 20.59
N TYR A 260 -8.96 -18.31 21.42
CA TYR A 260 -8.42 -19.03 22.58
C TYR A 260 -7.34 -20.03 22.16
N GLY A 261 -7.44 -20.67 21.01
CA GLY A 261 -6.44 -21.59 20.46
C GLY A 261 -5.08 -20.96 20.12
N HIS A 262 -5.00 -19.63 20.05
CA HIS A 262 -3.72 -18.93 19.86
C HIS A 262 -2.92 -18.76 21.17
N ILE A 263 -3.52 -19.14 22.32
CA ILE A 263 -2.87 -19.05 23.63
C ILE A 263 -2.23 -20.39 23.92
N GLN A 264 -0.93 -20.37 24.15
CA GLN A 264 -0.11 -21.54 24.42
C GLN A 264 0.59 -21.36 25.77
N THR A 265 0.96 -22.47 26.39
CA THR A 265 1.71 -22.49 27.65
C THR A 265 3.10 -23.04 27.38
N ALA A 266 4.14 -22.32 27.80
CA ALA A 266 5.52 -22.76 27.71
C ALA A 266 5.85 -23.79 28.81
N ALA A 267 7.00 -24.44 28.71
CA ALA A 267 7.43 -25.45 29.67
C ALA A 267 7.61 -24.91 31.12
N ASP A 268 7.85 -23.61 31.25
CA ASP A 268 7.95 -22.89 32.54
C ASP A 268 6.58 -22.46 33.11
N GLY A 269 5.48 -22.86 32.47
CA GLY A 269 4.12 -22.49 32.85
C GLY A 269 3.67 -21.10 32.37
N GLN A 270 4.55 -20.32 31.69
CA GLN A 270 4.18 -19.02 31.20
C GLN A 270 3.29 -19.12 29.96
N LYS A 271 2.16 -18.41 29.96
CA LYS A 271 1.28 -18.30 28.80
C LYS A 271 1.79 -17.25 27.81
N TYR A 272 1.61 -17.52 26.55
CA TYR A 272 1.96 -16.61 25.45
C TYR A 272 0.97 -16.74 24.30
N ILE A 273 0.85 -15.67 23.50
CA ILE A 273 0.08 -15.65 22.26
C ILE A 273 1.02 -16.01 21.12
N ARG A 274 0.64 -17.02 20.31
CA ARG A 274 1.32 -17.37 19.07
C ARG A 274 0.34 -17.25 17.92
N LYS A 275 0.60 -16.33 17.02
CA LYS A 275 -0.31 -16.01 15.92
C LYS A 275 0.42 -15.40 14.74
N GLU A 276 -0.15 -15.57 13.56
CA GLU A 276 0.27 -14.87 12.35
C GLU A 276 -0.40 -13.49 12.27
N ARG A 277 0.38 -12.45 11.94
CA ARG A 277 -0.08 -11.07 11.77
C ARG A 277 -1.01 -10.95 10.57
N GLN A 278 -2.15 -10.31 10.75
CA GLN A 278 -3.10 -10.07 9.66
C GLN A 278 -2.52 -9.22 8.52
N LYS A 279 -1.68 -8.23 8.85
CA LYS A 279 -1.13 -7.28 7.88
C LYS A 279 0.07 -7.82 7.09
N THR A 280 0.99 -8.53 7.74
CA THR A 280 2.29 -8.91 7.16
C THR A 280 2.45 -10.41 6.96
N LYS A 281 1.48 -11.19 7.43
CA LYS A 281 1.51 -12.66 7.39
C LYS A 281 2.76 -13.28 8.03
N MET A 282 3.39 -12.55 8.96
CA MET A 282 4.52 -13.03 9.74
C MET A 282 4.04 -13.52 11.10
N GLU A 283 4.54 -14.66 11.53
CA GLU A 283 4.29 -15.20 12.86
C GLU A 283 4.90 -14.28 13.94
N PHE A 284 4.19 -14.11 15.05
CA PHE A 284 4.69 -13.41 16.23
C PHE A 284 4.35 -14.18 17.50
N VAL A 285 5.19 -14.01 18.50
CA VAL A 285 5.01 -14.56 19.83
C VAL A 285 5.03 -13.42 20.84
N VAL A 286 3.98 -13.34 21.67
CA VAL A 286 3.83 -12.32 22.71
C VAL A 286 3.59 -12.99 24.05
N PRO A 287 4.51 -12.87 25.01
CA PRO A 287 4.28 -13.38 26.36
C PRO A 287 3.11 -12.63 27.01
N LEU A 288 2.22 -13.34 27.67
CA LEU A 288 1.08 -12.75 28.34
C LEU A 288 1.48 -12.16 29.68
N HIS A 289 1.04 -10.92 29.89
CA HIS A 289 1.08 -10.26 31.18
C HIS A 289 -0.12 -10.73 32.01
N PRO A 290 -0.02 -10.91 33.34
CA PRO A 290 -1.14 -11.35 34.19
C PRO A 290 -2.44 -10.56 34.01
N ILE A 291 -2.36 -9.24 33.76
CA ILE A 291 -3.55 -8.42 33.45
C ILE A 291 -4.19 -8.85 32.12
N ALA A 292 -3.39 -9.19 31.11
CA ALA A 292 -3.93 -9.67 29.86
C ALA A 292 -4.56 -11.07 30.02
N GLU A 293 -3.98 -11.93 30.84
CA GLU A 293 -4.56 -13.23 31.19
C GLU A 293 -5.90 -13.07 31.91
N ALA A 294 -5.98 -12.18 32.91
CA ALA A 294 -7.22 -11.91 33.64
C ALA A 294 -8.33 -11.37 32.70
N ILE A 295 -8.00 -10.55 31.69
CA ILE A 295 -8.96 -10.09 30.68
C ILE A 295 -9.46 -11.27 29.84
N ILE A 296 -8.58 -12.18 29.42
CA ILE A 296 -8.96 -13.38 28.65
C ILE A 296 -9.92 -14.26 29.46
N GLU A 297 -9.59 -14.51 30.73
CA GLU A 297 -10.43 -15.30 31.64
C GLU A 297 -11.80 -14.64 31.88
N HIS A 298 -11.82 -13.32 32.06
CA HIS A 298 -13.05 -12.55 32.16
C HIS A 298 -13.92 -12.69 30.91
N CYS A 299 -13.34 -12.49 29.71
CA CYS A 299 -14.06 -12.63 28.45
C CYS A 299 -14.63 -14.05 28.27
N LYS A 300 -13.88 -15.07 28.67
CA LYS A 300 -14.31 -16.46 28.62
C LYS A 300 -15.50 -16.69 29.54
N ALA A 301 -15.43 -16.26 30.80
CA ALA A 301 -16.51 -16.40 31.79
C ALA A 301 -17.80 -15.67 31.37
N GLU A 302 -17.67 -14.49 30.76
CA GLU A 302 -18.82 -13.74 30.22
C GLU A 302 -19.47 -14.45 29.03
N GLN A 303 -18.66 -15.05 28.14
CA GLN A 303 -19.19 -15.84 27.02
C GLN A 303 -19.91 -17.12 27.50
N GLU A 304 -19.35 -17.82 28.47
CA GLU A 304 -19.98 -19.01 29.07
C GLU A 304 -21.32 -18.67 29.74
N LYS A 305 -21.42 -17.53 30.42
CA LYS A 305 -22.69 -17.05 31.00
C LYS A 305 -23.75 -16.71 29.94
N ASN A 306 -23.32 -16.10 28.83
CA ASN A 306 -24.22 -15.69 27.76
C ASN A 306 -24.52 -16.83 26.76
N GLY A 307 -23.70 -17.87 26.68
CA GLY A 307 -23.81 -19.02 25.77
C GLY A 307 -24.66 -20.18 26.32
N GLY A 308 -25.22 -20.06 27.53
CA GLY A 308 -26.15 -21.03 28.11
C GLY A 308 -27.57 -21.09 27.48
N GLY A 309 -27.81 -20.45 26.34
CA GLY A 309 -29.08 -20.40 25.66
C GLY A 309 -28.96 -20.53 24.13
N GLN A 310 -29.29 -21.73 23.68
CA GLN A 310 -29.76 -22.07 22.32
C GLN A 310 -28.80 -21.89 21.14
N SER A 311 -28.19 -22.99 20.75
CA SER A 311 -27.82 -23.25 19.36
C SER A 311 -29.10 -23.40 18.51
N VAL A 312 -29.48 -22.34 17.80
CA VAL A 312 -30.44 -22.50 16.70
C VAL A 312 -29.63 -23.05 15.51
N LYS A 313 -29.82 -24.35 15.27
CA LYS A 313 -29.37 -25.03 14.07
C LYS A 313 -30.22 -24.53 12.88
N GLU A 314 -29.81 -23.53 12.17
CA GLU A 314 -30.24 -23.34 10.79
C GLU A 314 -29.22 -24.00 9.85
N LYS A 315 -29.76 -24.93 9.06
CA LYS A 315 -29.04 -25.71 8.05
C LYS A 315 -28.61 -24.79 6.88
N GLY A 316 -27.33 -24.80 6.61
CA GLY A 316 -26.80 -24.48 5.27
C GLY A 316 -26.33 -23.07 5.10
N GLU A 317 -25.15 -22.76 5.65
CA GLU A 317 -24.16 -21.87 5.14
C GLU A 317 -22.94 -21.95 6.07
N SER A 318 -21.72 -21.80 5.54
CA SER A 318 -20.46 -22.01 6.23
C SER A 318 -20.46 -21.59 7.69
N GLU A 319 -20.12 -22.51 8.60
CA GLU A 319 -19.90 -22.28 10.04
C GLU A 319 -19.06 -21.02 10.22
N THR A 320 -19.70 -19.92 10.58
CA THR A 320 -19.03 -18.68 10.97
C THR A 320 -18.32 -18.93 12.30
N ARG A 321 -17.00 -18.95 12.25
CA ARG A 321 -16.02 -19.16 13.33
C ARG A 321 -16.09 -18.13 14.47
N THR A 322 -17.24 -17.68 14.92
CA THR A 322 -17.40 -16.68 15.97
C THR A 322 -17.25 -17.25 17.38
N ASP A 323 -17.51 -18.56 17.55
CA ASP A 323 -17.61 -19.18 18.88
C ASP A 323 -16.28 -19.35 19.62
N ASN A 324 -15.14 -19.02 18.96
CA ASN A 324 -13.80 -19.21 19.56
C ASN A 324 -12.98 -17.91 19.68
N LEU A 325 -13.60 -16.75 19.38
CA LEU A 325 -12.94 -15.46 19.49
C LEU A 325 -12.90 -14.96 20.94
N ILE A 326 -11.76 -14.42 21.36
CA ILE A 326 -11.63 -13.79 22.70
C ILE A 326 -12.43 -12.49 22.78
N PHE A 327 -12.45 -11.72 21.69
CA PHE A 327 -13.18 -10.46 21.60
C PHE A 327 -14.20 -10.51 20.46
N PRO A 328 -15.30 -11.26 20.58
CA PRO A 328 -16.37 -11.22 19.59
C PRO A 328 -16.98 -9.84 19.55
N CYS A 329 -17.00 -9.18 18.40
CA CYS A 329 -17.50 -7.83 18.24
C CYS A 329 -18.46 -7.74 17.05
N ASP A 330 -19.71 -7.41 17.33
CA ASP A 330 -20.75 -7.24 16.32
C ASP A 330 -20.79 -5.83 15.74
N CYS A 331 -19.99 -4.92 16.28
CA CYS A 331 -19.96 -3.52 15.85
C CYS A 331 -18.73 -3.17 15.01
N SER A 332 -18.87 -2.14 14.17
CA SER A 332 -17.78 -1.67 13.33
C SER A 332 -16.64 -1.02 14.13
N ARG A 333 -15.42 -1.01 13.57
CA ARG A 333 -14.26 -0.30 14.18
C ARG A 333 -14.51 1.15 14.48
N SER A 334 -15.35 1.82 13.69
CA SER A 334 -15.71 3.23 13.91
C SER A 334 -16.54 3.40 15.19
N VAL A 335 -17.49 2.49 15.44
CA VAL A 335 -18.27 2.46 16.68
C VAL A 335 -17.36 2.18 17.85
N MET A 336 -16.50 1.16 17.80
CA MET A 336 -15.53 0.85 18.84
C MET A 336 -14.61 2.04 19.16
N SER A 337 -14.14 2.76 18.15
CA SER A 337 -13.32 3.96 18.34
C SER A 337 -14.09 5.12 18.98
N ALA A 338 -15.39 5.28 18.65
CA ALA A 338 -16.26 6.28 19.27
C ALA A 338 -16.50 5.94 20.74
N LYS A 339 -16.84 4.68 21.07
CA LYS A 339 -17.03 4.18 22.44
C LYS A 339 -15.76 4.34 23.27
N LEU A 340 -14.59 4.00 22.71
CA LEU A 340 -13.30 4.21 23.37
C LEU A 340 -13.03 5.70 23.67
N SER A 341 -13.45 6.60 22.80
CA SER A 341 -13.33 8.05 23.02
C SER A 341 -14.23 8.53 24.16
N ILE A 342 -15.41 7.93 24.34
CA ILE A 342 -16.31 8.20 25.47
C ILE A 342 -15.68 7.71 26.78
N VAL A 343 -15.15 6.49 26.80
CA VAL A 343 -14.43 5.92 27.95
C VAL A 343 -13.24 6.81 28.36
N GLY A 344 -12.45 7.28 27.41
CA GLY A 344 -11.32 8.17 27.69
C GLY A 344 -11.73 9.49 28.33
N ARG A 345 -12.83 10.09 27.87
CA ARG A 345 -13.38 11.32 28.46
C ARG A 345 -13.91 11.09 29.89
N ALA A 346 -14.58 9.97 30.11
CA ALA A 346 -15.08 9.59 31.43
C ALA A 346 -13.94 9.42 32.45
N CYS A 347 -12.75 9.00 32.02
CA CYS A 347 -11.54 8.92 32.84
C CYS A 347 -10.80 10.25 33.00
N GLY A 348 -11.23 11.34 32.34
CA GLY A 348 -10.54 12.63 32.34
C GLY A 348 -9.18 12.58 31.60
N ILE A 349 -9.03 11.67 30.64
CA ILE A 349 -7.80 11.53 29.83
C ILE A 349 -7.82 12.60 28.74
N ARG A 350 -6.78 13.47 28.70
CA ARG A 350 -6.68 14.56 27.72
C ARG A 350 -6.47 14.05 26.29
N GLU A 351 -5.71 12.97 26.15
CA GLU A 351 -5.40 12.40 24.84
C GLU A 351 -6.59 11.61 24.30
N ARG A 352 -6.90 11.80 23.00
CA ARG A 352 -7.89 10.96 22.33
C ARG A 352 -7.39 9.52 22.28
N LEU A 353 -8.08 8.63 22.97
CA LEU A 353 -7.74 7.22 22.96
C LEU A 353 -7.90 6.62 21.57
N SER A 354 -6.92 5.83 21.15
CA SER A 354 -6.96 4.99 19.97
C SER A 354 -6.13 3.74 20.23
N TYR A 355 -6.47 2.61 19.64
CA TYR A 355 -5.69 1.38 19.80
C TYR A 355 -4.23 1.52 19.37
N HIS A 356 -3.92 2.53 18.53
CA HIS A 356 -2.53 2.83 18.16
C HIS A 356 -1.74 3.43 19.32
N ILE A 357 -2.36 4.30 20.12
CA ILE A 357 -1.73 4.90 21.31
C ILE A 357 -1.43 3.82 22.36
N ALA A 358 -2.30 2.83 22.52
CA ALA A 358 -2.08 1.71 23.44
C ALA A 358 -0.74 1.00 23.18
N ARG A 359 -0.33 0.89 21.91
CA ARG A 359 0.92 0.22 21.49
C ARG A 359 2.19 1.05 21.72
N HIS A 360 2.07 2.36 21.91
CA HIS A 360 3.22 3.26 22.11
C HIS A 360 3.60 3.42 23.59
N ARG A 361 3.05 2.62 24.47
CA ARG A 361 3.34 2.71 25.88
C ARG A 361 4.74 2.17 26.20
N ASP A 362 5.48 2.90 27.05
CA ASP A 362 6.83 2.55 27.50
C ASP A 362 6.90 1.19 28.23
N PHE A 363 5.82 0.76 28.84
CA PHE A 363 5.75 -0.49 29.61
C PHE A 363 6.06 -1.74 28.76
N TYR A 364 5.61 -1.74 27.49
CA TYR A 364 5.84 -2.88 26.59
C TYR A 364 7.29 -2.92 26.09
N LYS A 365 7.90 -1.76 25.86
CA LYS A 365 9.32 -1.68 25.45
C LYS A 365 10.25 -2.24 26.54
N HIS A 366 10.03 -1.87 27.80
CA HIS A 366 10.86 -2.35 28.90
C HIS A 366 10.71 -3.85 29.17
N GLN A 367 9.54 -4.44 29.05
CA GLN A 367 9.37 -5.89 29.27
C GLN A 367 9.95 -6.74 28.13
N ILE A 368 9.80 -6.32 26.87
CA ILE A 368 10.45 -7.03 25.74
C ILE A 368 11.97 -6.88 25.81
N ILE A 369 12.49 -5.68 26.10
CA ILE A 369 13.91 -5.44 26.21
C ILE A 369 14.50 -6.21 27.40
N ASN A 370 13.84 -6.24 28.55
CA ASN A 370 14.32 -6.98 29.72
C ASN A 370 14.24 -8.51 29.55
N ARG A 371 13.37 -9.03 28.67
CA ARG A 371 13.30 -10.47 28.37
C ARG A 371 14.14 -10.91 27.17
N LEU A 372 14.38 -10.04 26.20
CA LEU A 372 15.43 -10.27 25.18
C LEU A 372 16.84 -10.19 25.78
N ASN A 373 16.99 -9.47 26.89
CA ASN A 373 18.24 -9.40 27.70
C ASN A 373 18.31 -10.46 28.79
N CYS A 374 17.48 -11.49 28.81
CA CYS A 374 17.65 -12.69 29.65
C CYS A 374 18.75 -13.66 29.17
N LEU A 375 19.75 -13.16 28.47
CA LEU A 375 21.12 -13.59 28.54
C LEU A 375 21.81 -12.75 29.64
N PRO A 376 22.68 -13.30 30.48
CA PRO A 376 23.04 -12.70 31.74
C PRO A 376 23.92 -11.45 31.57
N MET A 377 23.32 -10.27 31.63
CA MET A 377 24.05 -9.03 31.91
C MET A 377 23.41 -8.32 33.11
N LYS A 378 24.23 -8.23 34.15
CA LYS A 378 23.98 -7.47 35.38
C LYS A 378 23.70 -6.00 35.05
N VAL A 379 22.49 -5.50 35.35
CA VAL A 379 22.22 -4.07 35.50
C VAL A 379 21.22 -3.86 36.64
N GLY A 380 21.55 -2.91 37.47
CA GLY A 380 21.12 -2.54 38.80
C GLY A 380 19.64 -2.43 39.14
N ASN A 381 19.45 -2.50 40.41
CA ASN A 381 18.29 -2.41 41.27
C ASN A 381 17.20 -1.44 40.84
N ASP A 382 16.03 -1.97 40.40
CA ASP A 382 14.71 -1.33 40.46
C ASP A 382 13.57 -2.37 40.63
N LYS A 383 13.80 -3.40 41.44
CA LYS A 383 12.83 -4.45 41.73
C LYS A 383 11.68 -4.01 42.63
N GLU A 384 11.90 -3.10 43.55
CA GLU A 384 10.90 -2.76 44.57
C GLU A 384 9.68 -1.95 44.05
N THR A 385 9.89 -1.10 43.06
CA THR A 385 8.78 -0.32 42.47
C THR A 385 7.88 -1.12 41.53
N SER A 386 8.38 -2.20 40.91
CA SER A 386 7.59 -3.06 40.03
C SER A 386 6.71 -4.04 40.83
N GLU A 387 7.19 -4.57 41.94
CA GLU A 387 6.42 -5.52 42.79
C GLU A 387 5.29 -4.83 43.55
N LEU A 388 5.50 -3.60 44.04
CA LEU A 388 4.44 -2.82 44.73
C LEU A 388 3.30 -2.40 43.79
N LEU A 389 3.62 -2.06 42.54
CA LEU A 389 2.61 -1.79 41.51
C LEU A 389 1.89 -3.10 41.06
N TYR A 390 2.59 -4.23 41.07
CA TYR A 390 2.02 -5.53 40.77
C TYR A 390 0.98 -5.98 41.79
N SER A 391 1.29 -5.87 43.07
CA SER A 391 0.39 -6.28 44.17
C SER A 391 -0.85 -5.39 44.23
N THR A 392 -0.70 -4.08 44.08
CA THR A 392 -1.80 -3.10 44.13
C THR A 392 -2.73 -3.22 42.91
N LEU A 393 -2.20 -3.48 41.71
CA LEU A 393 -2.97 -3.63 40.50
C LEU A 393 -3.72 -4.99 40.43
N ILE A 394 -3.11 -6.07 40.90
CA ILE A 394 -3.76 -7.39 40.98
C ILE A 394 -4.87 -7.39 42.04
N CYS A 395 -4.68 -6.76 43.19
CA CYS A 395 -5.73 -6.63 44.19
C CYS A 395 -6.91 -5.80 43.65
N HIS A 396 -6.68 -4.72 42.93
CA HIS A 396 -7.76 -3.93 42.31
C HIS A 396 -8.54 -4.66 41.20
N PHE A 397 -7.95 -5.64 40.54
CA PHE A 397 -8.64 -6.49 39.54
C PHE A 397 -9.33 -7.72 40.16
N LYS A 398 -8.82 -8.26 41.28
CA LYS A 398 -9.46 -9.38 41.97
C LYS A 398 -10.70 -8.97 42.78
N GLU A 399 -10.69 -7.78 43.38
CA GLU A 399 -11.86 -7.32 44.15
C GLU A 399 -13.13 -7.08 43.31
N PRO A 400 -13.10 -6.40 42.12
CA PRO A 400 -14.28 -6.28 41.27
C PRO A 400 -14.76 -7.61 40.69
N LEU A 401 -13.85 -8.57 40.45
CA LEU A 401 -14.19 -9.92 39.97
C LEU A 401 -14.85 -10.78 41.07
N CYS A 402 -14.46 -10.60 42.33
CA CYS A 402 -15.10 -11.29 43.46
C CYS A 402 -16.47 -10.70 43.86
N LEU A 403 -16.73 -9.41 43.59
CA LEU A 403 -18.03 -8.79 43.87
C LEU A 403 -19.10 -9.08 42.81
N LEU A 404 -18.74 -9.65 41.67
CA LEU A 404 -19.68 -10.14 40.63
C LEU A 404 -20.10 -11.58 40.83
N GLN A 405 -19.62 -12.25 41.92
CA GLN A 405 -20.04 -13.61 42.34
C GLN A 405 -21.00 -13.63 43.54
N ARG A 406 -21.56 -12.49 43.91
CA ARG A 406 -22.64 -12.41 44.89
C ARG A 406 -23.91 -11.79 44.32
#